data_0de336fb0dc816d4974046b8822f1c07
#
_entry.id   0de336fb0dc816d4974046b8822f1c07
#
_cell.length_a   1.000
_cell.length_b   1.000
_cell.length_c   1.000
_cell.angle_alpha   90.00
_cell.angle_beta   90.00
_cell.angle_gamma   90.00
#
_symmetry.space_group_name_H-M   'P 1'
#
loop_
_entity.id
_entity.type
_entity.pdbx_description
1 polymer ?
#
loop_
_entity_poly.entity_id
_entity_poly.type
_entity_poly.pdbx_seq_one_letter_code
_entity_poly.pdbx_strand_id
1 'polypeptide(L)'
;MKCTMQQLRASRSDWEATPDIIPEGSIALVDNMAGGYFMKIGDGASPFCYLPFFGSSVVNGYGSVAYLSRAFDYRLGALTSLTVYMPDNIDDDFYATLTFDTKETITASYPENIAFTGSDCINGRFSPLPYKHYTLFFWYDGTMQCTVRGVALG
;
A
#
# COMPACT_ATOMS: atom_id res chain seq x y z
N MET A 1 16.05 -31.34 -15.19
CA MET A 1 15.03 -30.30 -15.32
C MET A 1 15.74 -28.95 -15.40
N LYS A 2 15.71 -28.27 -16.53
CA LYS A 2 16.21 -26.87 -16.62
C LYS A 2 15.07 -25.94 -16.24
N CYS A 3 15.16 -25.30 -15.09
CA CYS A 3 14.24 -24.24 -14.72
C CYS A 3 14.78 -22.93 -15.28
N THR A 4 14.13 -22.35 -16.27
CA THR A 4 14.47 -21.03 -16.79
C THR A 4 13.54 -20.03 -16.15
N MET A 5 14.05 -19.18 -15.27
CA MET A 5 13.30 -18.06 -14.70
C MET A 5 13.51 -16.86 -15.63
N GLN A 6 12.46 -16.36 -16.22
CA GLN A 6 12.50 -15.14 -17.03
C GLN A 6 12.06 -13.95 -16.15
N GLN A 7 12.92 -12.96 -16.06
CA GLN A 7 12.63 -11.70 -15.38
C GLN A 7 12.42 -10.62 -16.41
N LEU A 8 11.25 -10.01 -16.38
CA LEU A 8 10.84 -8.90 -17.25
C LEU A 8 10.77 -7.63 -16.41
N ARG A 9 11.31 -6.52 -16.93
CA ARG A 9 11.32 -5.23 -16.23
C ARG A 9 10.90 -4.13 -17.17
N ALA A 10 9.96 -3.29 -16.70
CA ALA A 10 9.53 -2.10 -17.42
C ALA A 10 8.99 -1.05 -16.44
N SER A 11 8.77 0.17 -16.93
CA SER A 11 8.03 1.18 -16.20
C SER A 11 6.56 0.78 -16.08
N ARG A 12 5.83 1.40 -15.14
CA ARG A 12 4.39 1.13 -14.98
C ARG A 12 3.62 1.47 -16.25
N SER A 13 3.90 2.61 -16.87
CA SER A 13 3.25 3.04 -18.10
C SER A 13 3.48 2.08 -19.27
N ASP A 14 4.69 1.52 -19.38
CA ASP A 14 4.99 0.54 -20.42
C ASP A 14 4.24 -0.78 -20.19
N TRP A 15 4.17 -1.24 -18.95
CA TRP A 15 3.41 -2.43 -18.58
C TRP A 15 1.91 -2.29 -18.80
N GLU A 16 1.33 -1.15 -18.45
CA GLU A 16 -0.10 -0.86 -18.63
C GLU A 16 -0.47 -0.70 -20.11
N ALA A 17 0.45 -0.24 -20.95
CA ALA A 17 0.26 -0.11 -22.39
C ALA A 17 0.45 -1.42 -23.17
N THR A 18 1.05 -2.45 -22.56
CA THR A 18 1.39 -3.70 -23.24
C THR A 18 0.22 -4.69 -23.13
N PRO A 19 -0.39 -5.10 -24.27
CA PRO A 19 -1.44 -6.12 -24.27
C PRO A 19 -0.88 -7.55 -24.19
N ASP A 20 0.43 -7.73 -24.14
CA ASP A 20 1.08 -9.02 -24.22
C ASP A 20 0.80 -9.86 -22.97
N ILE A 21 0.51 -11.13 -23.20
CA ILE A 21 0.33 -12.12 -22.14
C ILE A 21 1.67 -12.37 -21.47
N ILE A 22 1.69 -12.28 -20.14
CA ILE A 22 2.88 -12.59 -19.35
C ILE A 22 3.00 -14.11 -19.21
N PRO A 23 4.10 -14.73 -19.71
CA PRO A 23 4.23 -16.17 -19.68
C PRO A 23 4.15 -16.74 -18.26
N GLU A 24 3.57 -17.93 -18.14
CA GLU A 24 3.41 -18.61 -16.84
C GLU A 24 4.74 -18.74 -16.09
N GLY A 25 4.74 -18.36 -14.83
CA GLY A 25 5.93 -18.38 -13.95
C GLY A 25 6.95 -17.29 -14.22
N SER A 26 6.74 -16.42 -15.22
CA SER A 26 7.61 -15.26 -15.44
C SER A 26 7.37 -14.20 -14.37
N ILE A 27 8.46 -13.57 -13.93
CA ILE A 27 8.39 -12.46 -12.97
C ILE A 27 8.39 -11.14 -13.74
N ALA A 28 7.32 -10.37 -13.60
CA ALA A 28 7.22 -9.02 -14.13
C ALA A 28 7.49 -8.00 -13.02
N LEU A 29 8.56 -7.22 -13.14
CA LEU A 29 8.95 -6.17 -12.22
C LEU A 29 8.52 -4.81 -12.75
N VAL A 30 7.85 -4.05 -11.91
CA VAL A 30 7.48 -2.66 -12.16
C VAL A 30 8.33 -1.75 -11.30
N ASP A 31 8.98 -0.80 -11.94
CA ASP A 31 9.71 0.26 -11.24
C ASP A 31 8.73 1.15 -10.48
N ASN A 32 8.94 1.34 -9.20
CA ASN A 32 8.21 2.33 -8.45
C ASN A 32 9.10 3.56 -8.21
N MET A 33 8.50 4.72 -8.25
CA MET A 33 9.22 5.99 -8.14
C MET A 33 9.90 6.21 -6.77
N ALA A 34 9.68 5.31 -5.80
CA ALA A 34 10.26 5.37 -4.46
C ALA A 34 11.51 4.48 -4.29
N GLY A 35 12.10 3.98 -5.38
CA GLY A 35 13.32 3.18 -5.35
C GLY A 35 13.12 1.69 -5.03
N GLY A 36 11.90 1.20 -5.15
CA GLY A 36 11.55 -0.22 -5.01
C GLY A 36 10.96 -0.79 -6.29
N TYR A 37 10.48 -2.03 -6.21
CA TYR A 37 9.80 -2.71 -7.30
C TYR A 37 8.52 -3.37 -6.81
N PHE A 38 7.47 -3.29 -7.63
CA PHE A 38 6.34 -4.19 -7.54
C PHE A 38 6.63 -5.45 -8.35
N MET A 39 6.05 -6.54 -7.95
CA MET A 39 6.20 -7.80 -8.64
C MET A 39 4.83 -8.41 -8.97
N LYS A 40 4.70 -8.93 -10.18
CA LYS A 40 3.58 -9.80 -10.58
C LYS A 40 4.16 -11.08 -11.14
N ILE A 41 3.42 -12.18 -11.03
CA ILE A 41 3.79 -13.47 -11.61
C ILE A 41 2.83 -13.75 -12.78
N GLY A 42 3.39 -14.07 -13.94
CA GLY A 42 2.63 -14.43 -15.11
C GLY A 42 1.85 -15.72 -14.91
N ASP A 43 0.63 -15.77 -15.41
CA ASP A 43 -0.28 -16.92 -15.39
C ASP A 43 -0.37 -17.61 -16.77
N GLY A 44 0.34 -17.10 -17.77
CA GLY A 44 0.30 -17.60 -19.15
C GLY A 44 -0.97 -17.28 -19.91
N ALA A 45 -1.90 -16.50 -19.33
CA ALA A 45 -3.21 -16.21 -19.90
C ALA A 45 -3.56 -14.72 -19.89
N SER A 46 -3.01 -13.96 -18.94
CA SER A 46 -3.39 -12.56 -18.70
C SER A 46 -2.27 -11.60 -19.05
N PRO A 47 -2.58 -10.42 -19.60
CA PRO A 47 -1.66 -9.30 -19.67
C PRO A 47 -1.36 -8.74 -18.27
N PHE A 48 -0.28 -7.99 -18.17
CA PHE A 48 0.20 -7.46 -16.90
C PHE A 48 -0.87 -6.73 -16.06
N CYS A 49 -1.71 -5.93 -16.69
CA CYS A 49 -2.73 -5.12 -16.00
C CYS A 49 -3.74 -5.97 -15.19
N TYR A 50 -4.02 -7.21 -15.62
CA TYR A 50 -4.96 -8.10 -14.94
C TYR A 50 -4.33 -9.06 -13.93
N LEU A 51 -3.00 -9.15 -13.89
CA LEU A 51 -2.33 -10.00 -12.91
C LEU A 51 -2.35 -9.36 -11.52
N PRO A 52 -2.56 -10.15 -10.45
CA PRO A 52 -2.44 -9.66 -9.08
C PRO A 52 -0.97 -9.33 -8.75
N PHE A 53 -0.75 -8.35 -7.87
CA PHE A 53 0.58 -8.12 -7.33
C PHE A 53 0.99 -9.25 -6.39
N PHE A 54 2.24 -9.67 -6.50
CA PHE A 54 2.84 -10.66 -5.61
C PHE A 54 3.56 -9.95 -4.47
N GLY A 55 3.03 -10.12 -3.28
CA GLY A 55 3.53 -9.43 -2.09
C GLY A 55 3.25 -7.93 -2.11
N SER A 56 3.65 -7.26 -1.08
CA SER A 56 3.65 -5.81 -0.98
C SER A 56 5.08 -5.30 -0.82
N SER A 57 5.40 -4.17 -1.43
CA SER A 57 6.67 -3.51 -1.18
C SER A 57 6.64 -2.90 0.22
N VAL A 58 7.65 -3.21 1.03
CA VAL A 58 7.80 -2.63 2.36
C VAL A 58 8.59 -1.32 2.24
N VAL A 59 8.01 -0.24 2.72
CA VAL A 59 8.68 1.06 2.86
C VAL A 59 8.93 1.30 4.34
N ASN A 60 10.19 1.27 4.76
CA ASN A 60 10.57 1.68 6.09
C ASN A 60 10.85 3.19 6.06
N GLY A 61 9.99 3.96 6.71
CA GLY A 61 10.09 5.42 6.76
C GLY A 61 10.51 5.90 8.14
N TYR A 62 11.32 6.95 8.15
CA TYR A 62 11.59 7.75 9.34
C TYR A 62 10.96 9.12 9.10
N GLY A 63 9.71 9.26 9.43
CA GLY A 63 9.07 10.54 9.21
C GLY A 63 7.57 10.48 9.47
N SER A 64 6.98 11.65 9.46
CA SER A 64 5.57 11.86 9.75
C SER A 64 4.69 11.89 8.49
N VAL A 65 5.24 11.62 7.32
CA VAL A 65 4.53 11.73 6.04
C VAL A 65 4.53 10.39 5.32
N ALA A 66 3.34 9.93 4.93
CA ALA A 66 3.14 8.74 4.11
C ALA A 66 2.45 9.12 2.78
N TYR A 67 3.15 8.93 1.67
CA TYR A 67 2.57 9.00 0.33
C TYR A 67 2.16 7.59 -0.07
N LEU A 68 0.89 7.25 0.09
CA LEU A 68 0.42 5.91 -0.17
C LEU A 68 0.44 5.59 -1.66
N SER A 69 0.87 4.38 -1.97
CA SER A 69 0.81 3.80 -3.30
C SER A 69 0.23 2.41 -3.20
N ARG A 70 -0.36 1.94 -4.29
CA ARG A 70 -0.98 0.61 -4.37
C ARG A 70 0.01 -0.49 -4.03
N ALA A 71 -0.44 -1.46 -3.25
CA ALA A 71 0.30 -2.65 -2.82
C ALA A 71 1.57 -2.37 -2.00
N PHE A 72 1.60 -1.28 -1.22
CA PHE A 72 2.68 -0.98 -0.29
C PHE A 72 2.30 -1.24 1.16
N ASP A 73 3.29 -1.72 1.91
CA ASP A 73 3.28 -1.81 3.37
C ASP A 73 4.26 -0.75 3.93
N TYR A 74 3.70 0.30 4.49
CA TYR A 74 4.46 1.40 5.09
C TYR A 74 4.67 1.13 6.57
N ARG A 75 5.92 1.10 7.00
CA ARG A 75 6.30 0.93 8.39
C ARG A 75 7.03 2.16 8.89
N LEU A 76 6.27 3.01 9.54
CA LEU A 76 6.80 4.21 10.19
C LEU A 76 7.03 3.88 11.67
N GLY A 77 8.11 4.26 12.26
CA GLY A 77 8.36 4.02 13.68
C GLY A 77 7.44 4.83 14.60
N ALA A 78 7.96 5.26 15.74
CA ALA A 78 7.23 6.15 16.65
C ALA A 78 7.10 7.54 16.03
N LEU A 79 5.86 8.06 16.00
CA LEU A 79 5.53 9.33 15.38
C LEU A 79 5.17 10.39 16.41
N THR A 80 5.45 11.66 16.06
CA THR A 80 4.97 12.87 16.77
C THR A 80 3.86 13.56 15.98
N SER A 81 3.75 13.29 14.69
CA SER A 81 2.67 13.72 13.81
C SER A 81 2.54 12.74 12.65
N LEU A 82 1.41 12.74 11.94
CA LEU A 82 1.19 11.92 10.75
C LEU A 82 0.44 12.72 9.70
N THR A 83 0.95 12.73 8.47
CA THR A 83 0.22 13.21 7.30
C THR A 83 0.19 12.12 6.24
N VAL A 84 -0.98 11.76 5.80
CA VAL A 84 -1.19 10.73 4.77
C VAL A 84 -1.66 11.40 3.47
N TYR A 85 -1.00 11.07 2.37
CA TYR A 85 -1.40 11.45 1.02
C TYR A 85 -1.81 10.23 0.22
N MET A 86 -2.88 10.36 -0.55
CA MET A 86 -3.34 9.35 -1.50
C MET A 86 -2.86 9.69 -2.91
N PRO A 87 -2.70 8.69 -3.79
CA PRO A 87 -2.44 8.95 -5.19
C PRO A 87 -3.66 9.58 -5.88
N ASP A 88 -3.43 10.35 -6.93
CA ASP A 88 -4.50 11.02 -7.70
C ASP A 88 -5.41 10.01 -8.43
N ASN A 89 -4.87 8.86 -8.82
CA ASN A 89 -5.60 7.81 -9.52
C ASN A 89 -5.73 6.58 -8.61
N ILE A 90 -6.93 6.36 -8.12
CA ILE A 90 -7.28 5.22 -7.28
C ILE A 90 -8.25 4.35 -8.08
N ASP A 91 -7.99 3.05 -8.14
CA ASP A 91 -8.82 2.04 -8.79
C ASP A 91 -9.27 0.97 -7.79
N ASP A 92 -10.19 0.11 -8.22
CA ASP A 92 -10.81 -0.94 -7.40
C ASP A 92 -9.80 -1.96 -6.85
N ASP A 93 -8.59 -1.98 -7.40
CA ASP A 93 -7.50 -2.84 -6.90
C ASP A 93 -6.59 -2.11 -5.90
N PHE A 94 -6.90 -0.89 -5.50
CA PHE A 94 -6.06 -0.17 -4.56
C PHE A 94 -6.12 -0.80 -3.18
N TYR A 95 -4.97 -1.07 -2.62
CA TYR A 95 -4.79 -1.38 -1.21
C TYR A 95 -3.42 -0.90 -0.73
N ALA A 96 -3.32 -0.51 0.51
CA ALA A 96 -2.08 -0.14 1.16
C ALA A 96 -2.20 -0.38 2.67
N THR A 97 -1.08 -0.68 3.31
CA THR A 97 -1.00 -0.83 4.75
C THR A 97 -0.06 0.22 5.33
N LEU A 98 -0.42 0.80 6.45
CA LEU A 98 0.39 1.76 7.18
C LEU A 98 0.47 1.36 8.65
N THR A 99 1.68 1.16 9.17
CA THR A 99 1.91 0.84 10.59
C THR A 99 2.77 1.91 11.24
N PHE A 100 2.43 2.28 12.46
CA PHE A 100 3.17 3.24 13.26
C PHE A 100 2.87 3.12 14.75
N ASP A 101 3.74 3.69 15.57
CA ASP A 101 3.59 3.76 17.01
C ASP A 101 3.32 5.19 17.45
N THR A 102 2.52 5.34 18.50
CA THR A 102 2.29 6.60 19.19
C THR A 102 2.79 6.50 20.64
N LYS A 103 3.77 7.30 21.03
CA LYS A 103 4.21 7.41 22.41
C LYS A 103 3.53 8.54 23.18
N GLU A 104 2.92 9.44 22.46
CA GLU A 104 2.20 10.61 22.95
C GLU A 104 1.01 10.92 22.06
N THR A 105 0.21 11.89 22.39
CA THR A 105 -0.85 12.39 21.51
C THR A 105 -0.21 13.01 20.28
N ILE A 106 -0.62 12.55 19.09
CA ILE A 106 -0.13 13.06 17.82
C ILE A 106 -1.25 13.78 17.05
N THR A 107 -0.84 14.73 16.22
CA THR A 107 -1.74 15.31 15.22
C THR A 107 -1.68 14.45 13.95
N ALA A 108 -2.83 13.95 13.50
CA ALA A 108 -2.94 13.18 12.27
C ALA A 108 -3.81 13.91 11.25
N SER A 109 -3.35 13.97 10.01
CA SER A 109 -4.04 14.55 8.87
C SER A 109 -4.19 13.50 7.77
N TYR A 110 -5.41 13.36 7.26
CA TYR A 110 -5.78 12.42 6.22
C TYR A 110 -6.50 13.16 5.08
N PRO A 111 -6.47 12.64 3.85
CA PRO A 111 -7.34 13.14 2.78
C PRO A 111 -8.80 13.13 3.18
N GLU A 112 -9.56 14.06 2.65
CA GLU A 112 -11.02 14.04 2.74
C GLU A 112 -11.57 12.78 2.04
N ASN A 113 -12.77 12.34 2.46
CA ASN A 113 -13.48 11.21 1.88
C ASN A 113 -12.91 9.80 2.17
N ILE A 114 -12.16 9.63 3.25
CA ILE A 114 -11.83 8.31 3.77
C ILE A 114 -12.83 7.92 4.85
N ALA A 115 -13.49 6.78 4.71
CA ALA A 115 -14.33 6.21 5.75
C ALA A 115 -13.51 5.31 6.67
N PHE A 116 -13.29 5.76 7.90
CA PHE A 116 -12.54 5.00 8.91
C PHE A 116 -13.46 4.14 9.76
N THR A 117 -13.03 2.89 9.98
CA THR A 117 -13.70 1.93 10.86
C THR A 117 -12.69 1.23 11.77
N GLY A 118 -13.12 0.71 12.92
CA GLY A 118 -12.27 -0.03 13.84
C GLY A 118 -11.84 0.74 15.06
N SER A 119 -10.62 0.46 15.54
CA SER A 119 -10.10 1.01 16.80
C SER A 119 -9.98 2.52 16.76
N ASP A 120 -10.44 3.19 17.82
CA ASP A 120 -10.32 4.64 18.02
C ASP A 120 -10.93 5.48 16.87
N CYS A 121 -11.92 4.89 16.17
CA CYS A 121 -12.70 5.55 15.14
C CYS A 121 -14.06 6.01 15.69
N ILE A 122 -14.40 7.28 15.50
CA ILE A 122 -15.67 7.88 15.90
C ILE A 122 -16.28 8.59 14.70
N ASN A 123 -17.53 8.24 14.35
CA ASN A 123 -18.26 8.85 13.23
C ASN A 123 -17.47 8.86 11.90
N GLY A 124 -16.80 7.74 11.58
CA GLY A 124 -16.03 7.62 10.35
C GLY A 124 -14.71 8.39 10.33
N ARG A 125 -14.25 8.90 11.47
CA ARG A 125 -12.99 9.61 11.63
C ARG A 125 -12.06 8.85 12.58
N PHE A 126 -10.80 8.82 12.29
CA PHE A 126 -9.77 8.21 13.11
C PHE A 126 -8.91 9.27 13.80
N SER A 127 -8.73 9.11 15.12
CA SER A 127 -7.82 9.93 15.92
C SER A 127 -6.91 9.04 16.75
N PRO A 128 -5.61 8.98 16.44
CA PRO A 128 -4.68 8.14 17.18
C PRO A 128 -4.59 8.55 18.66
N LEU A 129 -4.69 7.56 19.55
CA LEU A 129 -4.45 7.74 20.98
C LEU A 129 -2.99 7.45 21.34
N PRO A 130 -2.47 7.98 22.44
CA PRO A 130 -1.09 7.72 22.86
C PRO A 130 -0.89 6.26 23.32
N TYR A 131 0.36 5.80 23.31
CA TYR A 131 0.81 4.47 23.74
C TYR A 131 0.14 3.31 23.01
N LYS A 132 -0.03 3.46 21.68
CA LYS A 132 -0.57 2.41 20.83
C LYS A 132 0.30 2.16 19.60
N HIS A 133 0.27 0.89 19.17
CA HIS A 133 0.70 0.47 17.85
C HIS A 133 -0.52 0.41 16.95
N TYR A 134 -0.49 1.10 15.83
CA TYR A 134 -1.57 1.14 14.86
C TYR A 134 -1.19 0.43 13.57
N THR A 135 -2.16 -0.29 13.02
CA THR A 135 -2.16 -0.78 11.64
C THR A 135 -3.40 -0.25 10.95
N LEU A 136 -3.19 0.51 9.90
CA LEU A 136 -4.23 1.05 9.02
C LEU A 136 -4.19 0.25 7.72
N PHE A 137 -5.33 -0.31 7.33
CA PHE A 137 -5.49 -0.99 6.06
C PHE A 137 -6.43 -0.18 5.18
N PHE A 138 -5.93 0.35 4.08
CA PHE A 138 -6.65 1.14 3.10
C PHE A 138 -7.04 0.28 1.91
N TRP A 139 -8.28 0.40 1.44
CA TRP A 139 -8.76 -0.20 0.20
C TRP A 139 -9.83 0.67 -0.45
N TYR A 140 -10.13 0.40 -1.70
CA TYR A 140 -11.11 1.14 -2.48
C TYR A 140 -12.22 0.21 -2.98
N ASP A 141 -13.47 0.63 -2.81
CA ASP A 141 -14.69 -0.07 -3.25
C ASP A 141 -15.69 0.89 -3.93
N GLY A 142 -15.18 1.86 -4.68
CA GLY A 142 -15.93 3.02 -5.16
C GLY A 142 -15.79 4.23 -4.22
N THR A 143 -15.40 4.01 -2.98
CA THR A 143 -14.99 5.03 -2.00
C THR A 143 -13.77 4.54 -1.23
N MET A 144 -12.93 5.46 -0.75
CA MET A 144 -11.77 5.07 0.04
C MET A 144 -12.19 4.64 1.45
N GLN A 145 -11.84 3.42 1.80
CA GLN A 145 -12.08 2.79 3.09
C GLN A 145 -10.77 2.63 3.86
N CYS A 146 -10.82 2.70 5.17
CA CYS A 146 -9.70 2.37 6.03
C CYS A 146 -10.17 1.63 7.29
N THR A 147 -9.68 0.42 7.48
CA THR A 147 -9.84 -0.30 8.75
C THR A 147 -8.64 -0.05 9.65
N VAL A 148 -8.92 0.36 10.88
CA VAL A 148 -7.91 0.68 11.89
C VAL A 148 -7.86 -0.43 12.95
N ARG A 149 -6.68 -0.93 13.23
CA ARG A 149 -6.37 -1.79 14.37
C ARG A 149 -5.38 -1.09 15.29
N GLY A 150 -5.77 -0.82 16.53
CA GLY A 150 -4.91 -0.27 17.57
C GLY A 150 -4.66 -1.29 18.68
N VAL A 151 -3.40 -1.48 19.07
CA VAL A 151 -2.98 -2.35 20.16
C VAL A 151 -2.14 -1.53 21.13
N ALA A 152 -2.36 -1.67 22.43
CA ALA A 152 -1.55 -0.98 23.44
C ALA A 152 -0.07 -1.37 23.30
N LEU A 153 0.82 -0.39 23.37
CA LEU A 153 2.24 -0.64 23.55
C LEU A 153 2.45 -1.19 24.95
N GLY A 154 3.09 -2.35 25.01
CA GLY A 154 3.43 -3.00 26.29
C GLY A 154 4.53 -2.25 27.06
#